data_e14353f5b5447fde2a5b43e077836dac
#
_entry.id   e14353f5b5447fde2a5b43e077836dac
#
_cell.length_a   1.000
_cell.length_b   1.000
_cell.length_c   1.000
_cell.angle_alpha   90.00
_cell.angle_beta   90.00
_cell.angle_gamma   90.00
#
_symmetry.space_group_name_H-M   'P 1'
#
loop_
_entity.id
_entity.type
_entity.pdbx_description
1 polymer ?
#
loop_
_entity_poly.entity_id
_entity_poly.type
_entity_poly.pdbx_seq_one_letter_code
_entity_poly.pdbx_strand_id
1 'polypeptide(L)'
;MKNTLRFVLRRWLLIVSAICLVITMTFCQNSAKRINSEADEYEILTPETGPGPHINGPLVYGCRPGHPFLYRIPCQGERPVTFSAESLPRGLILDQLTGIITGITPPQGDYDIVLSAKNKYSEDKRIFKIKAGDKLALTPPMGWNHWYAHYNRITDNMMREAADIMISSGMADVGYQYVNIDDCWMNALKHSDSLRVGPMRDDRGNIIPNRHFPDMKGLADYIHLKGLKAGIYTSPGPLTCAGFSGSYQHEELDARQFAEWGFDFLKYDWCSYRKIAGKDTSLEAYKKPYIQMGDLLKSLDRDIVYNLCQYGMGDVWEWGAETGAHCWRTANDLGYYLDKVYDVALKNAEHRQYSKPGEWNDPDYIQIGWIGGAGKQSAPAPTQMPPSMQYAYMSLWSLMASPLFYSGDMSRLDKFTLNILCNNEVIDVNQDPLGESGLVINHNDSSFLMVKNLYDGSKAVGLFNRGKEQREVTAEWTELQIEGRQTVRDIWRQKDLRILNYKFSTIVPAQGVVLVKMTPKN
;
A
#
# COMPACT_ATOMS: atom_id res chain seq x y z
N MET A 1 -29.16 58.29 49.72
CA MET A 1 -29.35 56.82 49.60
C MET A 1 -29.40 56.29 48.18
N LYS A 2 -29.75 57.01 47.11
CA LYS A 2 -29.81 56.47 45.72
C LYS A 2 -28.46 56.31 45.01
N ASN A 3 -27.41 57.04 45.40
CA ASN A 3 -26.12 57.00 44.73
C ASN A 3 -25.14 55.87 45.26
N THR A 4 -25.34 55.46 46.51
CA THR A 4 -24.52 54.42 47.14
C THR A 4 -24.92 53.02 46.60
N LEU A 5 -26.19 52.81 46.30
CA LEU A 5 -26.73 51.55 45.79
C LEU A 5 -26.28 51.28 44.33
N ARG A 6 -26.13 52.31 43.49
CA ARG A 6 -25.62 52.19 42.11
C ARG A 6 -24.12 51.85 42.04
N PHE A 7 -23.33 52.30 43.04
CA PHE A 7 -21.92 52.02 43.08
C PHE A 7 -21.62 50.58 43.52
N VAL A 8 -22.42 50.05 44.46
CA VAL A 8 -22.31 48.68 44.93
C VAL A 8 -22.76 47.68 43.83
N LEU A 9 -23.90 47.96 43.11
CA LEU A 9 -24.35 47.11 42.00
C LEU A 9 -23.33 47.03 40.84
N ARG A 10 -22.68 48.13 40.48
CA ARG A 10 -21.64 48.15 39.44
C ARG A 10 -20.42 47.33 39.81
N ARG A 11 -19.99 47.37 41.09
CA ARG A 11 -18.89 46.54 41.54
C ARG A 11 -19.21 45.04 41.56
N TRP A 12 -20.44 44.66 41.92
CA TRP A 12 -20.89 43.27 41.89
C TRP A 12 -21.03 42.75 40.45
N LEU A 13 -21.51 43.53 39.52
CA LEU A 13 -21.58 43.16 38.10
C LEU A 13 -20.17 42.96 37.47
N LEU A 14 -19.19 43.77 37.82
CA LEU A 14 -17.82 43.62 37.35
C LEU A 14 -17.13 42.37 37.95
N ILE A 15 -17.40 42.04 39.21
CA ILE A 15 -16.86 40.83 39.86
C ILE A 15 -17.49 39.57 39.29
N VAL A 16 -18.79 39.56 39.03
CA VAL A 16 -19.49 38.42 38.41
C VAL A 16 -19.03 38.22 36.95
N SER A 17 -18.82 39.31 36.17
CA SER A 17 -18.27 39.22 34.82
C SER A 17 -16.84 38.69 34.82
N ALA A 18 -16.00 39.11 35.78
CA ALA A 18 -14.60 38.62 35.89
C ALA A 18 -14.56 37.13 36.29
N ILE A 19 -15.43 36.69 37.18
CA ILE A 19 -15.53 35.28 37.61
C ILE A 19 -16.06 34.41 36.44
N CYS A 20 -17.07 34.88 35.69
CA CYS A 20 -17.54 34.17 34.49
C CYS A 20 -16.45 34.06 33.40
N LEU A 21 -15.62 35.12 33.22
CA LEU A 21 -14.54 35.12 32.24
C LEU A 21 -13.41 34.14 32.65
N VAL A 22 -13.08 34.07 33.95
CA VAL A 22 -12.07 33.12 34.47
C VAL A 22 -12.59 31.68 34.37
N ILE A 23 -13.89 31.44 34.66
CA ILE A 23 -14.48 30.11 34.56
C ILE A 23 -14.54 29.67 33.09
N THR A 24 -14.88 30.55 32.13
CA THR A 24 -14.87 30.23 30.70
C THR A 24 -13.45 30.02 30.16
N MET A 25 -12.44 30.78 30.59
CA MET A 25 -11.05 30.55 30.20
C MET A 25 -10.50 29.24 30.80
N THR A 26 -10.86 28.89 32.03
CA THR A 26 -10.45 27.63 32.65
C THR A 26 -11.14 26.43 32.00
N PHE A 27 -12.38 26.55 31.57
CA PHE A 27 -13.07 25.51 30.81
C PHE A 27 -12.52 25.38 29.38
N CYS A 28 -12.21 26.48 28.70
CA CYS A 28 -11.54 26.44 27.39
C CYS A 28 -10.12 25.88 27.49
N GLN A 29 -9.35 26.22 28.53
CA GLN A 29 -8.00 25.65 28.72
C GLN A 29 -8.06 24.17 29.12
N ASN A 30 -9.03 23.73 29.92
CA ASN A 30 -9.21 22.31 30.21
C ASN A 30 -9.79 21.51 29.03
N SER A 31 -10.66 22.11 28.20
CA SER A 31 -11.10 21.50 26.95
C SER A 31 -9.97 21.44 25.90
N ALA A 32 -9.15 22.49 25.79
CA ALA A 32 -7.96 22.48 24.93
C ALA A 32 -6.87 21.53 25.44
N LYS A 33 -6.68 21.41 26.76
CA LYS A 33 -5.78 20.39 27.34
C LYS A 33 -6.32 18.97 27.17
N ARG A 34 -7.64 18.73 27.25
CA ARG A 34 -8.22 17.41 26.95
C ARG A 34 -8.15 17.04 25.47
N ILE A 35 -8.28 18.02 24.56
CA ILE A 35 -8.13 17.76 23.12
C ILE A 35 -6.66 17.49 22.75
N ASN A 36 -5.68 18.03 23.51
CA ASN A 36 -4.25 17.72 23.29
C ASN A 36 -3.72 16.55 24.13
N SER A 37 -4.50 15.95 25.03
CA SER A 37 -4.06 14.82 25.88
C SER A 37 -4.68 13.47 25.49
N GLU A 38 -5.50 13.41 24.45
CA GLU A 38 -6.06 12.17 23.90
C GLU A 38 -5.52 11.81 22.51
N ALA A 39 -4.54 12.56 22.00
CA ALA A 39 -3.59 12.06 21.00
C ALA A 39 -2.52 11.22 21.71
N ASP A 40 -2.91 10.45 22.72
CA ASP A 40 -2.02 9.65 23.53
C ASP A 40 -1.47 8.49 22.71
N GLU A 41 -0.22 8.69 22.33
CA GLU A 41 0.86 7.73 22.48
C GLU A 41 0.45 6.28 22.31
N TYR A 42 0.00 5.97 21.09
CA TYR A 42 0.04 4.58 20.66
C TYR A 42 1.49 4.10 20.71
N GLU A 43 1.73 2.93 21.32
CA GLU A 43 3.07 2.37 21.42
C GLU A 43 3.69 2.22 20.02
N ILE A 44 4.75 2.98 19.75
CA ILE A 44 5.56 2.90 18.55
C ILE A 44 6.55 1.76 18.73
N LEU A 45 6.39 0.69 17.93
CA LEU A 45 7.22 -0.50 18.03
C LEU A 45 8.49 -0.41 17.19
N THR A 46 8.42 0.20 16.00
CA THR A 46 9.55 0.35 15.10
C THR A 46 10.55 1.36 15.68
N PRO A 47 11.80 0.99 15.89
CA PRO A 47 12.82 1.93 16.37
C PRO A 47 13.09 3.02 15.33
N GLU A 48 13.60 4.16 15.81
CA GLU A 48 14.07 5.21 14.90
C GLU A 48 15.23 4.70 14.05
N THR A 49 15.23 5.09 12.78
CA THR A 49 16.27 4.71 11.83
C THR A 49 17.58 5.40 12.20
N GLY A 50 18.68 4.66 12.20
CA GLY A 50 20.02 5.21 12.41
C GLY A 50 20.43 6.19 11.30
N PRO A 51 21.47 7.04 11.55
CA PRO A 51 21.90 8.05 10.58
C PRO A 51 22.67 7.48 9.37
N GLY A 52 23.22 6.26 9.48
CA GLY A 52 23.87 5.58 8.35
C GLY A 52 22.90 5.19 7.25
N PRO A 53 23.33 5.11 5.98
CA PRO A 53 22.47 4.65 4.92
C PRO A 53 22.12 3.17 5.11
N HIS A 54 20.88 2.81 4.75
CA HIS A 54 20.41 1.44 4.69
C HIS A 54 19.56 1.25 3.43
N ILE A 55 20.04 0.43 2.49
CA ILE A 55 19.36 0.16 1.22
C ILE A 55 18.25 -0.87 1.48
N ASN A 56 17.01 -0.49 1.21
CA ASN A 56 15.80 -1.30 1.35
C ASN A 56 15.29 -1.78 -0.01
N GLY A 57 14.06 -2.28 -0.01
CA GLY A 57 13.31 -2.68 -1.20
C GLY A 57 13.63 -4.09 -1.68
N PRO A 58 13.10 -4.49 -2.84
CA PRO A 58 13.23 -5.85 -3.35
C PRO A 58 14.68 -6.20 -3.73
N LEU A 59 15.04 -7.48 -3.59
CA LEU A 59 16.30 -8.02 -4.10
C LEU A 59 16.25 -8.33 -5.61
N VAL A 60 15.05 -8.37 -6.18
CA VAL A 60 14.82 -8.72 -7.58
C VAL A 60 13.78 -7.79 -8.21
N TYR A 61 14.01 -7.39 -9.45
CA TYR A 61 13.14 -6.50 -10.21
C TYR A 61 12.91 -7.06 -11.62
N GLY A 62 11.62 -7.22 -12.01
CA GLY A 62 11.21 -7.69 -13.33
C GLY A 62 10.91 -6.53 -14.28
N CYS A 63 11.36 -6.65 -15.54
CA CYS A 63 11.10 -5.68 -16.61
C CYS A 63 11.17 -6.36 -17.97
N ARG A 64 10.45 -5.83 -18.98
CA ARG A 64 10.52 -6.35 -20.35
C ARG A 64 11.67 -5.72 -21.13
N PRO A 65 12.43 -6.51 -21.94
CA PRO A 65 13.53 -5.99 -22.75
C PRO A 65 13.10 -4.86 -23.68
N GLY A 66 13.92 -3.81 -23.79
CA GLY A 66 13.70 -2.70 -24.72
C GLY A 66 12.68 -1.65 -24.23
N HIS A 67 12.02 -1.85 -23.10
CA HIS A 67 11.05 -0.91 -22.55
C HIS A 67 11.70 0.18 -21.70
N PRO A 68 11.03 1.32 -21.46
CA PRO A 68 11.48 2.34 -20.53
C PRO A 68 11.68 1.75 -19.14
N PHE A 69 12.84 2.03 -18.53
CA PHE A 69 13.19 1.59 -17.18
C PHE A 69 13.15 2.77 -16.21
N LEU A 70 12.53 2.57 -15.07
CA LEU A 70 12.51 3.52 -13.96
C LEU A 70 12.55 2.75 -12.64
N TYR A 71 13.58 3.01 -11.84
CA TYR A 71 13.72 2.46 -10.51
C TYR A 71 14.40 3.45 -9.58
N ARG A 72 13.80 3.76 -8.43
CA ARG A 72 14.43 4.52 -7.36
C ARG A 72 15.01 3.54 -6.35
N ILE A 73 16.27 3.67 -5.99
CA ILE A 73 16.92 2.90 -4.92
C ILE A 73 16.30 3.34 -3.59
N PRO A 74 15.52 2.49 -2.91
CA PRO A 74 14.99 2.82 -1.60
C PRO A 74 16.13 2.83 -0.59
N CYS A 75 16.31 3.96 0.11
CA CYS A 75 17.42 4.06 1.07
C CYS A 75 17.05 5.00 2.21
N GLN A 76 17.02 4.46 3.43
CA GLN A 76 16.93 5.23 4.65
C GLN A 76 18.32 5.80 5.03
N GLY A 77 18.35 6.76 5.94
CA GLY A 77 19.57 7.39 6.47
C GLY A 77 19.58 8.89 6.32
N GLU A 78 20.49 9.54 7.05
CA GLU A 78 20.62 11.01 7.03
C GLU A 78 21.15 11.49 5.68
N ARG A 79 20.47 12.46 5.09
CA ARG A 79 20.86 13.07 3.80
C ARG A 79 21.97 14.13 4.01
N PRO A 80 22.86 14.40 3.02
CA PRO A 80 22.86 13.80 1.69
C PRO A 80 23.43 12.37 1.66
N VAL A 81 22.86 11.53 0.78
CA VAL A 81 23.36 10.20 0.43
C VAL A 81 23.83 10.21 -1.01
N THR A 82 24.99 9.64 -1.29
CA THR A 82 25.50 9.44 -2.65
C THR A 82 25.36 7.98 -3.02
N PHE A 83 24.81 7.73 -4.21
CA PHE A 83 24.55 6.39 -4.72
C PHE A 83 25.55 6.00 -5.81
N SER A 84 25.89 4.72 -5.86
CA SER A 84 26.65 4.14 -6.96
C SER A 84 26.14 2.71 -7.28
N ALA A 85 26.44 2.24 -8.48
CA ALA A 85 26.07 0.90 -8.93
C ALA A 85 27.23 0.29 -9.70
N GLU A 86 27.67 -0.92 -9.29
CA GLU A 86 28.64 -1.72 -10.02
C GLU A 86 27.88 -2.68 -10.95
N SER A 87 28.39 -2.90 -12.15
CA SER A 87 27.80 -3.78 -13.17
C SER A 87 26.41 -3.36 -13.66
N LEU A 88 26.10 -2.05 -13.63
CA LEU A 88 24.84 -1.55 -14.18
C LEU A 88 24.78 -1.86 -15.68
N PRO A 89 23.71 -2.51 -16.20
CA PRO A 89 23.58 -2.86 -17.61
C PRO A 89 23.68 -1.66 -18.55
N ARG A 90 24.29 -1.87 -19.71
CA ARG A 90 24.35 -0.84 -20.74
C ARG A 90 22.94 -0.37 -21.13
N GLY A 91 22.74 0.95 -21.21
CA GLY A 91 21.44 1.56 -21.49
C GLY A 91 20.71 2.08 -20.25
N LEU A 92 21.19 1.68 -19.04
CA LEU A 92 20.71 2.23 -17.77
C LEU A 92 21.68 3.27 -17.22
N ILE A 93 21.16 4.31 -16.60
CA ILE A 93 21.90 5.45 -16.04
C ILE A 93 21.40 5.67 -14.61
N LEU A 94 22.33 5.76 -13.66
CA LEU A 94 22.05 6.11 -12.27
C LEU A 94 22.35 7.59 -12.02
N ASP A 95 21.38 8.32 -11.51
CA ASP A 95 21.62 9.61 -10.88
C ASP A 95 22.15 9.40 -9.45
N GLN A 96 23.41 9.77 -9.23
CA GLN A 96 24.12 9.52 -7.96
C GLN A 96 23.55 10.34 -6.79
N LEU A 97 22.84 11.42 -7.02
CA LEU A 97 22.29 12.28 -5.96
C LEU A 97 20.88 11.84 -5.53
N THR A 98 20.09 11.37 -6.47
CA THR A 98 18.70 10.96 -6.21
C THR A 98 18.53 9.45 -6.01
N GLY A 99 19.50 8.64 -6.49
CA GLY A 99 19.38 7.18 -6.50
C GLY A 99 18.39 6.66 -7.55
N ILE A 100 18.02 7.50 -8.55
CA ILE A 100 17.07 7.11 -9.59
C ILE A 100 17.85 6.49 -10.76
N ILE A 101 17.44 5.28 -11.16
CA ILE A 101 17.96 4.59 -12.34
C ILE A 101 16.92 4.72 -13.46
N THR A 102 17.34 5.25 -14.61
CA THR A 102 16.51 5.40 -15.80
C THR A 102 17.21 4.84 -17.03
N GLY A 103 16.46 4.73 -18.13
CA GLY A 103 17.01 4.30 -19.41
C GLY A 103 16.11 3.31 -20.14
N ILE A 104 16.73 2.44 -20.92
CA ILE A 104 16.05 1.36 -21.64
C ILE A 104 16.49 0.02 -21.07
N THR A 105 15.53 -0.84 -20.77
CA THR A 105 15.76 -2.19 -20.26
C THR A 105 16.70 -2.97 -21.18
N PRO A 106 17.74 -3.64 -20.63
CA PRO A 106 18.68 -4.43 -21.42
C PRO A 106 17.98 -5.61 -22.11
N PRO A 107 18.69 -6.31 -23.04
CA PRO A 107 18.19 -7.56 -23.62
C PRO A 107 17.79 -8.60 -22.55
N GLN A 108 17.02 -9.60 -22.98
CA GLN A 108 16.61 -10.70 -22.08
C GLN A 108 17.79 -11.31 -21.33
N GLY A 109 17.67 -11.44 -20.02
CA GLY A 109 18.71 -12.01 -19.15
C GLY A 109 18.56 -11.58 -17.69
N ASP A 110 19.40 -12.16 -16.85
CA ASP A 110 19.55 -11.85 -15.44
C ASP A 110 20.81 -11.01 -15.23
N TYR A 111 20.67 -9.87 -14.54
CA TYR A 111 21.76 -8.92 -14.30
C TYR A 111 21.91 -8.67 -12.80
N ASP A 112 23.03 -9.14 -12.22
CA ASP A 112 23.36 -8.85 -10.83
C ASP A 112 24.11 -7.52 -10.73
N ILE A 113 23.63 -6.63 -9.90
CA ILE A 113 24.14 -5.27 -9.71
C ILE A 113 24.46 -5.11 -8.23
N VAL A 114 25.61 -4.51 -7.90
CA VAL A 114 25.90 -4.10 -6.53
C VAL A 114 25.54 -2.63 -6.39
N LEU A 115 24.42 -2.36 -5.70
CA LEU A 115 24.04 -1.02 -5.31
C LEU A 115 24.80 -0.61 -4.07
N SER A 116 25.30 0.63 -4.02
CA SER A 116 25.95 1.21 -2.85
C SER A 116 25.32 2.57 -2.53
N ALA A 117 25.17 2.85 -1.23
CA ALA A 117 24.69 4.12 -0.71
C ALA A 117 25.65 4.58 0.38
N LYS A 118 26.13 5.82 0.30
CA LYS A 118 27.13 6.37 1.22
C LYS A 118 26.75 7.75 1.71
N ASN A 119 26.94 7.99 3.00
CA ASN A 119 26.86 9.30 3.61
C ASN A 119 28.07 9.56 4.53
N LYS A 120 28.04 10.62 5.32
CA LYS A 120 29.14 10.98 6.26
C LYS A 120 29.35 9.97 7.39
N TYR A 121 28.39 9.08 7.66
CA TYR A 121 28.46 8.12 8.78
C TYR A 121 28.97 6.75 8.35
N SER A 122 28.49 6.24 7.21
CA SER A 122 28.82 4.88 6.75
C SER A 122 28.50 4.68 5.27
N GLU A 123 28.74 3.47 4.81
CA GLU A 123 28.36 2.96 3.49
C GLU A 123 27.59 1.66 3.67
N ASP A 124 26.51 1.48 2.88
CA ASP A 124 25.76 0.24 2.77
C ASP A 124 25.81 -0.29 1.33
N LYS A 125 25.79 -1.63 1.17
CA LYS A 125 25.83 -2.30 -0.12
C LYS A 125 24.79 -3.41 -0.17
N ARG A 126 24.10 -3.51 -1.32
CA ARG A 126 23.08 -4.53 -1.53
C ARG A 126 23.18 -5.12 -2.94
N ILE A 127 23.11 -6.45 -3.05
CA ILE A 127 22.95 -7.11 -4.34
C ILE A 127 21.51 -6.92 -4.80
N PHE A 128 21.35 -6.47 -6.03
CA PHE A 128 20.07 -6.23 -6.68
C PHE A 128 20.08 -6.89 -8.05
N LYS A 129 19.08 -7.71 -8.33
CA LYS A 129 18.99 -8.45 -9.59
C LYS A 129 17.91 -7.85 -10.49
N ILE A 130 18.27 -7.42 -11.68
CA ILE A 130 17.32 -7.10 -12.75
C ILE A 130 17.11 -8.37 -13.58
N LYS A 131 15.84 -8.79 -13.70
CA LYS A 131 15.40 -9.86 -14.60
C LYS A 131 14.68 -9.25 -15.79
N ALA A 132 15.38 -9.11 -16.91
CA ALA A 132 14.81 -8.69 -18.17
C ALA A 132 14.16 -9.90 -18.87
N GLY A 133 12.84 -9.93 -18.91
CA GLY A 133 12.03 -11.03 -19.44
C GLY A 133 10.54 -10.70 -19.42
N ASP A 134 9.69 -11.71 -19.52
CA ASP A 134 8.25 -11.52 -19.66
C ASP A 134 7.52 -11.19 -18.35
N LYS A 135 8.15 -11.39 -17.19
CA LYS A 135 7.49 -11.21 -15.88
C LYS A 135 7.81 -9.86 -15.25
N LEU A 136 6.76 -9.13 -14.90
CA LEU A 136 6.81 -7.93 -14.07
C LEU A 136 6.47 -8.27 -12.61
N ALA A 137 6.55 -7.27 -11.72
CA ALA A 137 6.14 -7.38 -10.32
C ALA A 137 6.66 -8.67 -9.65
N LEU A 138 7.97 -8.94 -9.74
CA LEU A 138 8.58 -10.15 -9.15
C LEU A 138 8.52 -10.18 -7.62
N THR A 139 8.21 -9.06 -6.99
CA THR A 139 7.73 -8.94 -5.61
C THR A 139 6.40 -8.20 -5.60
N PRO A 140 5.59 -8.31 -4.53
CA PRO A 140 4.30 -7.63 -4.46
C PRO A 140 4.44 -6.11 -4.67
N PRO A 141 3.61 -5.46 -5.50
CA PRO A 141 3.66 -4.01 -5.68
C PRO A 141 3.36 -3.27 -4.37
N MET A 142 4.06 -2.15 -4.15
CA MET A 142 3.87 -1.28 -2.99
C MET A 142 3.59 0.15 -3.43
N GLY A 143 2.60 0.79 -2.82
CA GLY A 143 2.23 2.14 -3.21
C GLY A 143 1.11 2.75 -2.38
N TRP A 144 0.52 3.80 -2.95
CA TRP A 144 -0.66 4.46 -2.42
C TRP A 144 -1.78 4.47 -3.48
N ASN A 145 -3.01 4.36 -3.01
CA ASN A 145 -4.21 4.50 -3.83
C ASN A 145 -5.20 5.41 -3.10
N HIS A 146 -5.81 6.36 -3.80
CA HIS A 146 -6.61 7.41 -3.17
C HIS A 146 -8.01 6.97 -2.71
N TRP A 147 -8.49 5.80 -3.14
CA TRP A 147 -9.92 5.43 -3.09
C TRP A 147 -10.57 5.56 -1.72
N TYR A 148 -10.01 4.88 -0.71
CA TYR A 148 -10.61 4.88 0.63
C TYR A 148 -10.38 6.17 1.43
N ALA A 149 -9.49 7.05 0.99
CA ALA A 149 -9.30 8.36 1.62
C ALA A 149 -10.17 9.44 0.96
N HIS A 150 -10.19 9.50 -0.37
CA HIS A 150 -10.70 10.67 -1.07
C HIS A 150 -11.90 10.40 -1.97
N TYR A 151 -12.14 9.14 -2.40
CA TYR A 151 -13.24 8.79 -3.30
C TYR A 151 -13.29 9.74 -4.50
N ASN A 152 -14.45 10.35 -4.79
CA ASN A 152 -14.64 11.27 -5.90
C ASN A 152 -14.14 12.72 -5.64
N ARG A 153 -13.43 12.96 -4.55
CA ARG A 153 -12.82 14.27 -4.26
C ARG A 153 -11.42 14.44 -4.82
N ILE A 154 -10.84 13.39 -5.37
CA ILE A 154 -9.48 13.39 -5.90
C ILE A 154 -9.29 14.42 -7.02
N THR A 155 -8.11 15.04 -7.04
CA THR A 155 -7.67 16.01 -8.06
C THR A 155 -6.21 15.78 -8.43
N ASP A 156 -5.75 16.34 -9.55
CA ASP A 156 -4.34 16.31 -10.00
C ASP A 156 -3.40 16.84 -8.90
N ASN A 157 -3.76 17.95 -8.25
CA ASN A 157 -2.96 18.51 -7.17
C ASN A 157 -2.79 17.55 -5.99
N MET A 158 -3.86 16.86 -5.60
CA MET A 158 -3.78 15.86 -4.50
C MET A 158 -2.90 14.66 -4.87
N MET A 159 -2.91 14.25 -6.14
CA MET A 159 -2.02 13.19 -6.63
C MET A 159 -0.55 13.62 -6.59
N ARG A 160 -0.25 14.88 -7.00
CA ARG A 160 1.11 15.44 -6.92
C ARG A 160 1.57 15.58 -5.47
N GLU A 161 0.70 16.08 -4.59
CA GLU A 161 0.96 16.18 -3.16
C GLU A 161 1.23 14.79 -2.54
N ALA A 162 0.45 13.77 -2.89
CA ALA A 162 0.70 12.40 -2.44
C ALA A 162 2.08 11.86 -2.87
N ALA A 163 2.51 12.18 -4.10
CA ALA A 163 3.86 11.83 -4.58
C ALA A 163 4.96 12.59 -3.79
N ASP A 164 4.75 13.87 -3.47
CA ASP A 164 5.67 14.66 -2.63
C ASP A 164 5.77 14.08 -1.21
N ILE A 165 4.63 13.72 -0.63
CA ILE A 165 4.57 13.14 0.71
C ILE A 165 5.19 11.74 0.73
N MET A 166 5.01 10.93 -0.30
CA MET A 166 5.65 9.60 -0.38
C MET A 166 7.18 9.71 -0.29
N ILE A 167 7.77 10.78 -0.87
CA ILE A 167 9.20 11.07 -0.73
C ILE A 167 9.52 11.64 0.65
N SER A 168 8.82 12.69 1.08
CA SER A 168 9.16 13.45 2.29
C SER A 168 8.87 12.70 3.59
N SER A 169 7.93 11.76 3.59
CA SER A 169 7.61 10.91 4.74
C SER A 169 8.56 9.73 4.94
N GLY A 170 9.41 9.42 3.95
CA GLY A 170 10.28 8.25 3.97
C GLY A 170 9.64 6.95 3.47
N MET A 171 8.38 6.96 3.04
CA MET A 171 7.74 5.77 2.46
C MET A 171 8.51 5.26 1.23
N ALA A 172 8.96 6.14 0.34
CA ALA A 172 9.78 5.76 -0.81
C ALA A 172 11.15 5.18 -0.39
N ASP A 173 11.68 5.56 0.76
CA ASP A 173 12.97 5.06 1.27
C ASP A 173 12.89 3.62 1.81
N VAL A 174 11.67 3.07 1.98
CA VAL A 174 11.45 1.67 2.35
C VAL A 174 10.80 0.84 1.22
N GLY A 175 10.62 1.41 0.02
CA GLY A 175 10.22 0.66 -1.17
C GLY A 175 8.83 0.96 -1.73
N TYR A 176 8.04 1.87 -1.15
CA TYR A 176 6.80 2.33 -1.80
C TYR A 176 7.15 3.10 -3.08
N GLN A 177 6.53 2.72 -4.21
CA GLN A 177 6.88 3.30 -5.50
C GLN A 177 5.69 3.70 -6.37
N TYR A 178 4.48 3.17 -6.14
CA TYR A 178 3.33 3.47 -6.96
C TYR A 178 2.46 4.57 -6.33
N VAL A 179 2.08 5.57 -7.14
CA VAL A 179 1.07 6.59 -6.81
C VAL A 179 -0.09 6.38 -7.76
N ASN A 180 -1.13 5.69 -7.28
CA ASN A 180 -2.22 5.21 -8.13
C ASN A 180 -3.46 6.08 -8.00
N ILE A 181 -3.92 6.60 -9.15
CA ILE A 181 -5.26 7.16 -9.26
C ILE A 181 -6.27 6.02 -9.47
N ASP A 182 -7.29 5.97 -8.63
CA ASP A 182 -8.45 5.09 -8.77
C ASP A 182 -9.56 5.78 -9.60
N ASP A 183 -10.79 5.38 -9.51
CA ASP A 183 -11.94 5.95 -10.23
C ASP A 183 -12.06 7.48 -10.12
N CYS A 184 -12.90 8.09 -10.93
CA CYS A 184 -13.29 9.50 -10.91
C CYS A 184 -12.32 10.51 -11.54
N TRP A 185 -11.31 10.09 -12.31
CA TRP A 185 -10.44 10.99 -13.07
C TRP A 185 -11.02 11.36 -14.45
N MET A 186 -11.88 10.52 -15.03
CA MET A 186 -12.53 10.70 -16.32
C MET A 186 -13.76 11.63 -16.22
N ASN A 187 -14.31 12.02 -17.37
CA ASN A 187 -15.62 12.68 -17.43
C ASN A 187 -16.76 11.70 -17.13
N ALA A 188 -17.82 12.23 -16.52
CA ALA A 188 -19.13 11.62 -16.40
C ALA A 188 -20.17 12.45 -17.17
N LEU A 189 -21.28 11.83 -17.62
CA LEU A 189 -22.38 12.55 -18.26
C LEU A 189 -23.19 13.38 -17.25
N LYS A 190 -23.20 12.97 -15.97
CA LYS A 190 -23.89 13.65 -14.87
C LYS A 190 -23.09 13.48 -13.58
N HIS A 191 -22.88 14.58 -12.88
CA HIS A 191 -22.26 14.59 -11.55
C HIS A 191 -22.66 15.87 -10.82
N SER A 192 -22.63 15.89 -9.48
CA SER A 192 -22.91 17.09 -8.67
C SER A 192 -21.83 18.17 -8.82
N ASP A 193 -20.59 17.76 -9.04
CA ASP A 193 -19.48 18.65 -9.36
C ASP A 193 -19.42 18.84 -10.90
N SER A 194 -19.69 20.07 -11.36
CA SER A 194 -19.70 20.42 -12.79
C SER A 194 -18.35 20.29 -13.46
N LEU A 195 -17.23 20.30 -12.71
CA LEU A 195 -15.89 20.09 -13.25
C LEU A 195 -15.64 18.65 -13.68
N ARG A 196 -16.47 17.70 -13.24
CA ARG A 196 -16.43 16.28 -13.59
C ARG A 196 -17.38 15.92 -14.73
N VAL A 197 -18.16 16.90 -15.22
CA VAL A 197 -19.16 16.68 -16.29
C VAL A 197 -18.62 17.14 -17.62
N GLY A 198 -18.74 16.27 -18.63
CA GLY A 198 -18.35 16.56 -20.00
C GLY A 198 -18.55 15.36 -20.93
N PRO A 199 -18.20 15.49 -22.22
CA PRO A 199 -18.16 14.35 -23.14
C PRO A 199 -17.18 13.32 -22.60
N MET A 200 -17.59 12.04 -22.61
CA MET A 200 -16.75 10.96 -22.09
C MET A 200 -15.57 10.66 -23.00
N ARG A 201 -15.74 10.90 -24.32
CA ARG A 201 -14.74 10.63 -25.36
C ARG A 201 -14.72 11.76 -26.38
N ASP A 202 -13.58 11.94 -27.02
CA ASP A 202 -13.42 12.85 -28.14
C ASP A 202 -13.93 12.22 -29.45
N ASP A 203 -13.87 12.96 -30.55
CA ASP A 203 -14.32 12.53 -31.87
C ASP A 203 -13.48 11.36 -32.45
N ARG A 204 -12.33 11.06 -31.86
CA ARG A 204 -11.46 9.92 -32.21
C ARG A 204 -11.69 8.71 -31.32
N GLY A 205 -12.54 8.84 -30.29
CA GLY A 205 -12.83 7.80 -29.33
C GLY A 205 -11.91 7.78 -28.11
N ASN A 206 -10.94 8.70 -27.99
CA ASN A 206 -10.06 8.78 -26.82
C ASN A 206 -10.86 9.20 -25.59
N ILE A 207 -10.52 8.61 -24.44
CA ILE A 207 -11.15 8.97 -23.17
C ILE A 207 -10.73 10.39 -22.73
N ILE A 208 -11.68 11.18 -22.28
CA ILE A 208 -11.43 12.57 -21.86
C ILE A 208 -11.38 12.63 -20.34
N PRO A 209 -10.23 13.05 -19.75
CA PRO A 209 -10.13 13.36 -18.32
C PRO A 209 -11.09 14.52 -17.94
N ASN A 210 -11.57 14.54 -16.71
CA ASN A 210 -12.35 15.67 -16.24
C ASN A 210 -11.45 16.89 -15.91
N ARG A 211 -12.04 18.04 -15.66
CA ARG A 211 -11.28 19.30 -15.48
C ARG A 211 -10.45 19.37 -14.20
N HIS A 212 -10.60 18.42 -13.28
CA HIS A 212 -9.67 18.26 -12.16
C HIS A 212 -8.36 17.58 -12.57
N PHE A 213 -8.30 16.98 -13.75
CA PHE A 213 -7.15 16.30 -14.31
C PHE A 213 -6.82 16.84 -15.72
N PRO A 214 -6.37 18.10 -15.83
CA PRO A 214 -6.21 18.76 -17.11
C PRO A 214 -5.06 18.19 -17.97
N ASP A 215 -4.09 17.51 -17.33
CA ASP A 215 -2.90 16.99 -17.99
C ASP A 215 -2.44 15.67 -17.33
N MET A 216 -2.97 14.55 -17.80
CA MET A 216 -2.64 13.20 -17.28
C MET A 216 -1.19 12.81 -17.56
N LYS A 217 -0.65 13.22 -18.72
CA LYS A 217 0.76 12.99 -19.02
C LYS A 217 1.67 13.78 -18.10
N GLY A 218 1.40 15.06 -17.91
CA GLY A 218 2.17 15.91 -16.99
C GLY A 218 2.07 15.44 -15.54
N LEU A 219 0.97 14.78 -15.13
CA LEU A 219 0.86 14.12 -13.82
C LEU A 219 1.80 12.91 -13.75
N ALA A 220 1.77 12.01 -14.72
CA ALA A 220 2.67 10.86 -14.76
C ALA A 220 4.14 11.29 -14.81
N ASP A 221 4.49 12.25 -15.65
CA ASP A 221 5.85 12.81 -15.75
C ASP A 221 6.32 13.39 -14.40
N TYR A 222 5.44 14.10 -13.66
CA TYR A 222 5.74 14.64 -12.34
C TYR A 222 6.06 13.54 -11.30
N ILE A 223 5.30 12.45 -11.32
CA ILE A 223 5.53 11.29 -10.46
C ILE A 223 6.86 10.61 -10.82
N HIS A 224 7.14 10.44 -12.13
CA HIS A 224 8.38 9.84 -12.63
C HIS A 224 9.63 10.65 -12.27
N LEU A 225 9.56 11.99 -12.28
CA LEU A 225 10.68 12.85 -11.88
C LEU A 225 11.14 12.60 -10.44
N LYS A 226 10.30 12.00 -9.59
CA LYS A 226 10.63 11.58 -8.24
C LYS A 226 11.16 10.14 -8.16
N GLY A 227 11.26 9.43 -9.29
CA GLY A 227 11.59 8.01 -9.35
C GLY A 227 10.45 7.10 -8.91
N LEU A 228 9.24 7.64 -8.81
CA LEU A 228 8.01 6.91 -8.50
C LEU A 228 7.30 6.49 -9.78
N LYS A 229 6.31 5.61 -9.66
CA LYS A 229 5.50 5.07 -10.76
C LYS A 229 4.06 5.53 -10.64
N ALA A 230 3.43 5.83 -11.77
CA ALA A 230 2.05 6.28 -11.84
C ALA A 230 1.10 5.11 -12.18
N GLY A 231 0.01 4.95 -11.42
CA GLY A 231 -1.04 3.98 -11.73
C GLY A 231 -2.35 4.66 -12.12
N ILE A 232 -3.14 3.95 -12.93
CA ILE A 232 -4.43 4.41 -13.42
C ILE A 232 -5.50 3.32 -13.23
N TYR A 233 -6.75 3.71 -13.32
CA TYR A 233 -7.93 2.87 -13.14
C TYR A 233 -8.87 3.01 -14.33
N THR A 234 -9.52 1.90 -14.73
CA THR A 234 -10.71 1.90 -15.58
C THR A 234 -11.53 0.62 -15.38
N SER A 235 -12.59 0.45 -16.18
CA SER A 235 -13.51 -0.70 -16.15
C SER A 235 -13.73 -1.24 -17.54
N PRO A 236 -13.88 -2.58 -17.73
CA PRO A 236 -14.29 -3.16 -19.00
C PRO A 236 -15.73 -2.80 -19.39
N GLY A 237 -16.52 -2.27 -18.47
CA GLY A 237 -17.87 -1.84 -18.75
C GLY A 237 -17.94 -0.45 -19.41
N PRO A 238 -19.13 -0.04 -19.90
CA PRO A 238 -19.32 1.31 -20.44
C PRO A 238 -19.16 2.41 -19.39
N LEU A 239 -19.35 2.08 -18.11
CA LEU A 239 -19.18 2.98 -16.98
C LEU A 239 -18.33 2.33 -15.89
N THR A 240 -17.59 3.15 -15.16
CA THR A 240 -16.90 2.76 -13.93
C THR A 240 -17.87 2.52 -12.77
N CYS A 241 -17.39 2.07 -11.62
CA CYS A 241 -18.21 1.85 -10.42
C CYS A 241 -18.85 3.15 -9.91
N ALA A 242 -18.18 4.28 -10.01
CA ALA A 242 -18.71 5.60 -9.66
C ALA A 242 -19.49 6.30 -10.79
N GLY A 243 -19.66 5.64 -11.96
CA GLY A 243 -20.49 6.14 -13.06
C GLY A 243 -19.75 7.04 -14.05
N PHE A 244 -18.42 7.01 -14.06
CA PHE A 244 -17.58 7.72 -15.03
C PHE A 244 -17.33 6.86 -16.29
N SER A 245 -16.63 7.39 -17.28
CA SER A 245 -16.34 6.69 -18.52
C SER A 245 -15.55 5.40 -18.27
N GLY A 246 -16.03 4.27 -18.78
CA GLY A 246 -15.29 3.01 -18.84
C GLY A 246 -14.73 2.72 -20.23
N SER A 247 -14.04 1.57 -20.40
CA SER A 247 -13.29 1.24 -21.61
C SER A 247 -14.07 0.39 -22.62
N TYR A 248 -15.31 0.02 -22.34
CA TYR A 248 -16.10 -0.88 -23.20
C TYR A 248 -16.11 -0.43 -24.66
N GLN A 249 -15.69 -1.31 -25.58
CA GLN A 249 -15.52 -1.08 -27.03
C GLN A 249 -14.44 -0.03 -27.40
N HIS A 250 -13.59 0.38 -26.45
CA HIS A 250 -12.49 1.32 -26.68
C HIS A 250 -11.20 0.82 -26.00
N GLU A 251 -11.12 -0.44 -25.63
CA GLU A 251 -10.05 -1.01 -24.81
C GLU A 251 -8.67 -0.77 -25.42
N GLU A 252 -8.55 -0.90 -26.76
CA GLU A 252 -7.28 -0.67 -27.48
C GLU A 252 -6.84 0.81 -27.44
N LEU A 253 -7.79 1.73 -27.65
CA LEU A 253 -7.51 3.17 -27.58
C LEU A 253 -7.08 3.58 -26.17
N ASP A 254 -7.79 3.10 -25.17
CA ASP A 254 -7.51 3.42 -23.76
C ASP A 254 -6.16 2.85 -23.32
N ALA A 255 -5.86 1.60 -23.66
CA ALA A 255 -4.59 0.97 -23.33
C ALA A 255 -3.40 1.76 -23.94
N ARG A 256 -3.49 2.16 -25.22
CA ARG A 256 -2.48 3.01 -25.88
C ARG A 256 -2.37 4.37 -25.22
N GLN A 257 -3.48 5.02 -24.94
CA GLN A 257 -3.51 6.35 -24.32
C GLN A 257 -2.88 6.32 -22.92
N PHE A 258 -3.13 5.27 -22.11
CA PHE A 258 -2.51 5.12 -20.80
C PHE A 258 -0.99 4.93 -20.90
N ALA A 259 -0.52 4.16 -21.87
CA ALA A 259 0.91 4.02 -22.15
C ALA A 259 1.56 5.33 -22.66
N GLU A 260 0.90 6.07 -23.54
CA GLU A 260 1.35 7.38 -24.06
C GLU A 260 1.41 8.42 -22.94
N TRP A 261 0.50 8.39 -21.98
CA TRP A 261 0.54 9.23 -20.78
C TRP A 261 1.64 8.82 -19.80
N GLY A 262 2.16 7.59 -19.92
CA GLY A 262 3.25 7.12 -19.10
C GLY A 262 2.82 6.35 -17.86
N PHE A 263 1.62 5.81 -17.79
CA PHE A 263 1.19 5.01 -16.65
C PHE A 263 1.87 3.64 -16.61
N ASP A 264 2.18 3.16 -15.39
CA ASP A 264 2.95 1.94 -15.09
C ASP A 264 2.13 0.86 -14.40
N PHE A 265 0.89 1.16 -14.04
CA PHE A 265 -0.01 0.25 -13.34
C PHE A 265 -1.45 0.50 -13.80
N LEU A 266 -2.21 -0.56 -14.06
CA LEU A 266 -3.64 -0.49 -14.39
C LEU A 266 -4.45 -1.34 -13.42
N LYS A 267 -5.37 -0.71 -12.67
CA LYS A 267 -6.47 -1.40 -12.00
C LYS A 267 -7.67 -1.47 -12.95
N TYR A 268 -8.13 -2.69 -13.25
CA TYR A 268 -9.21 -2.96 -14.18
C TYR A 268 -10.38 -3.62 -13.46
N ASP A 269 -11.46 -2.86 -13.26
CA ASP A 269 -12.52 -3.17 -12.30
C ASP A 269 -13.83 -3.60 -12.99
N TRP A 270 -14.41 -4.71 -12.57
CA TRP A 270 -15.59 -5.33 -13.16
C TRP A 270 -16.79 -4.40 -13.33
N CYS A 271 -17.16 -3.62 -12.33
CA CYS A 271 -18.18 -2.55 -12.31
C CYS A 271 -19.41 -2.81 -13.20
N SER A 272 -19.64 -1.95 -14.20
CA SER A 272 -20.81 -2.03 -15.08
C SER A 272 -20.70 -3.13 -16.14
N TYR A 273 -19.56 -3.82 -16.29
CA TYR A 273 -19.43 -4.96 -17.21
C TYR A 273 -20.42 -6.08 -16.88
N ARG A 274 -20.90 -6.19 -15.66
CA ARG A 274 -22.00 -7.08 -15.27
C ARG A 274 -23.27 -6.91 -16.13
N LYS A 275 -23.51 -5.70 -16.70
CA LYS A 275 -24.63 -5.45 -17.61
C LYS A 275 -24.37 -6.04 -19.00
N ILE A 276 -23.11 -6.12 -19.42
CA ILE A 276 -22.67 -6.70 -20.68
C ILE A 276 -22.70 -8.23 -20.56
N ALA A 277 -22.14 -8.78 -19.49
CA ALA A 277 -22.19 -10.22 -19.20
C ALA A 277 -23.62 -10.71 -18.97
N GLY A 278 -24.53 -9.84 -18.50
CA GLY A 278 -25.93 -10.19 -18.24
C GLY A 278 -26.07 -11.26 -17.16
N LYS A 279 -26.70 -12.40 -17.52
CA LYS A 279 -26.87 -13.56 -16.63
C LYS A 279 -25.79 -14.63 -16.84
N ASP A 280 -24.85 -14.40 -17.76
CA ASP A 280 -23.76 -15.33 -18.01
C ASP A 280 -22.74 -15.24 -16.89
N THR A 281 -22.65 -16.30 -16.10
CA THR A 281 -21.68 -16.49 -15.02
C THR A 281 -20.64 -17.55 -15.37
N SER A 282 -20.51 -17.89 -16.65
CA SER A 282 -19.49 -18.82 -17.12
C SER A 282 -18.08 -18.26 -16.87
N LEU A 283 -17.12 -19.13 -16.71
CA LEU A 283 -15.72 -18.75 -16.55
C LEU A 283 -15.22 -17.95 -17.77
N GLU A 284 -15.70 -18.28 -18.97
CA GLU A 284 -15.37 -17.55 -20.18
C GLU A 284 -15.87 -16.10 -20.13
N ALA A 285 -17.10 -15.86 -19.65
CA ALA A 285 -17.65 -14.53 -19.49
C ALA A 285 -16.83 -13.70 -18.48
N TYR A 286 -16.35 -14.32 -17.40
CA TYR A 286 -15.48 -13.65 -16.43
C TYR A 286 -14.08 -13.34 -16.99
N LYS A 287 -13.47 -14.26 -17.73
CA LYS A 287 -12.13 -14.09 -18.29
C LYS A 287 -12.07 -13.10 -19.46
N LYS A 288 -13.09 -13.08 -20.30
CA LYS A 288 -13.11 -12.38 -21.61
C LYS A 288 -12.57 -10.94 -21.55
N PRO A 289 -13.10 -10.03 -20.72
CA PRO A 289 -12.64 -8.63 -20.73
C PRO A 289 -11.19 -8.49 -20.23
N TYR A 290 -10.76 -9.38 -19.32
CA TYR A 290 -9.42 -9.35 -18.75
C TYR A 290 -8.37 -9.89 -19.70
N ILE A 291 -8.68 -10.95 -20.47
CA ILE A 291 -7.81 -11.44 -21.55
C ILE A 291 -7.63 -10.34 -22.61
N GLN A 292 -8.75 -9.73 -23.05
CA GLN A 292 -8.71 -8.68 -24.05
C GLN A 292 -7.78 -7.52 -23.63
N MET A 293 -7.93 -7.00 -22.43
CA MET A 293 -7.07 -5.91 -21.93
C MET A 293 -5.63 -6.39 -21.71
N GLY A 294 -5.43 -7.60 -21.16
CA GLY A 294 -4.09 -8.15 -20.92
C GLY A 294 -3.28 -8.32 -22.21
N ASP A 295 -3.90 -8.82 -23.29
CA ASP A 295 -3.26 -8.96 -24.60
C ASP A 295 -2.86 -7.59 -25.17
N LEU A 296 -3.72 -6.57 -25.00
CA LEU A 296 -3.42 -5.21 -25.42
C LEU A 296 -2.22 -4.66 -24.62
N LEU A 297 -2.24 -4.75 -23.29
CA LEU A 297 -1.13 -4.26 -22.44
C LEU A 297 0.19 -4.97 -22.77
N LYS A 298 0.14 -6.27 -23.07
CA LYS A 298 1.32 -7.04 -23.49
C LYS A 298 1.90 -6.58 -24.82
N SER A 299 1.08 -6.04 -25.73
CA SER A 299 1.51 -5.55 -27.04
C SER A 299 2.15 -4.16 -27.02
N LEU A 300 2.08 -3.43 -25.89
CA LEU A 300 2.61 -2.07 -25.77
C LEU A 300 4.12 -2.08 -25.46
N ASP A 301 4.81 -1.03 -25.90
CA ASP A 301 6.24 -0.78 -25.64
C ASP A 301 6.48 -0.15 -24.25
N ARG A 302 5.65 -0.48 -23.27
CA ARG A 302 5.74 0.00 -21.89
C ARG A 302 5.30 -1.08 -20.92
N ASP A 303 6.02 -1.19 -19.79
CA ASP A 303 5.67 -2.07 -18.71
C ASP A 303 4.52 -1.49 -17.90
N ILE A 304 3.37 -2.16 -17.89
CA ILE A 304 2.20 -1.81 -17.09
C ILE A 304 1.83 -3.02 -16.22
N VAL A 305 1.97 -2.87 -14.91
CA VAL A 305 1.51 -3.88 -13.95
C VAL A 305 -0.01 -3.92 -13.97
N TYR A 306 -0.57 -5.10 -14.22
CA TYR A 306 -2.00 -5.28 -14.43
C TYR A 306 -2.66 -5.93 -13.21
N ASN A 307 -3.66 -5.25 -12.64
CA ASN A 307 -4.43 -5.69 -11.45
C ASN A 307 -5.89 -5.90 -11.82
N LEU A 308 -6.40 -7.11 -11.58
CA LEU A 308 -7.80 -7.46 -11.79
C LEU A 308 -8.61 -7.15 -10.54
N CYS A 309 -9.59 -6.26 -10.65
CA CYS A 309 -10.51 -5.96 -9.58
C CYS A 309 -11.90 -6.52 -9.90
N GLN A 310 -12.09 -7.83 -9.67
CA GLN A 310 -13.35 -8.52 -9.95
C GLN A 310 -13.84 -9.35 -8.76
N TYR A 311 -13.33 -9.05 -7.56
CA TYR A 311 -13.89 -9.47 -6.26
C TYR A 311 -13.81 -10.97 -5.96
N GLY A 312 -12.93 -11.74 -6.62
CA GLY A 312 -12.81 -13.20 -6.44
C GLY A 312 -13.79 -14.04 -7.26
N MET A 313 -14.57 -13.41 -8.15
CA MET A 313 -15.54 -14.14 -8.97
C MET A 313 -14.88 -15.16 -9.91
N GLY A 314 -15.49 -16.34 -10.00
CA GLY A 314 -15.01 -17.42 -10.86
C GLY A 314 -13.63 -17.93 -10.48
N ASP A 315 -13.26 -17.85 -9.20
CA ASP A 315 -11.98 -18.31 -8.66
C ASP A 315 -10.77 -17.71 -9.38
N VAL A 316 -10.75 -16.37 -9.49
CA VAL A 316 -9.77 -15.59 -10.25
C VAL A 316 -8.32 -15.98 -9.98
N TRP A 317 -7.99 -16.45 -8.79
CA TRP A 317 -6.65 -16.92 -8.42
C TRP A 317 -6.19 -18.11 -9.30
N GLU A 318 -7.11 -18.91 -9.85
CA GLU A 318 -6.77 -20.04 -10.71
C GLU A 318 -6.40 -19.62 -12.14
N TRP A 319 -6.95 -18.49 -12.61
CA TRP A 319 -6.83 -18.09 -14.01
C TRP A 319 -6.29 -16.67 -14.23
N GLY A 320 -6.21 -15.85 -13.18
CA GLY A 320 -5.82 -14.44 -13.32
C GLY A 320 -4.48 -14.26 -14.04
N ALA A 321 -3.49 -15.10 -13.76
CA ALA A 321 -2.20 -15.08 -14.44
C ALA A 321 -2.29 -15.35 -15.96
N GLU A 322 -3.23 -16.18 -16.41
CA GLU A 322 -3.42 -16.50 -17.83
C GLU A 322 -3.84 -15.27 -18.66
N THR A 323 -4.46 -14.28 -18.01
CA THR A 323 -4.84 -13.02 -18.65
C THR A 323 -3.70 -12.02 -18.78
N GLY A 324 -2.49 -12.37 -18.34
CA GLY A 324 -1.35 -11.45 -18.26
C GLY A 324 -1.38 -10.54 -17.02
N ALA A 325 -2.27 -10.80 -16.06
CA ALA A 325 -2.33 -10.06 -14.82
C ALA A 325 -1.22 -10.45 -13.83
N HIS A 326 -0.86 -9.48 -12.99
CA HIS A 326 0.16 -9.61 -11.95
C HIS A 326 -0.43 -9.63 -10.54
N CYS A 327 -1.65 -9.09 -10.39
CA CYS A 327 -2.39 -9.07 -9.14
C CYS A 327 -3.88 -9.28 -9.42
N TRP A 328 -4.62 -9.86 -8.47
CA TRP A 328 -6.07 -10.02 -8.57
C TRP A 328 -6.74 -10.01 -7.20
N ARG A 329 -7.84 -9.27 -7.12
CA ARG A 329 -8.67 -9.20 -5.91
C ARG A 329 -9.30 -10.56 -5.62
N THR A 330 -9.08 -11.06 -4.41
CA THR A 330 -9.57 -12.36 -3.96
C THR A 330 -10.91 -12.28 -3.20
N ALA A 331 -11.34 -11.06 -2.86
CA ALA A 331 -12.56 -10.81 -2.10
C ALA A 331 -13.23 -9.50 -2.52
N ASN A 332 -14.47 -9.28 -2.07
CA ASN A 332 -15.14 -7.99 -2.16
C ASN A 332 -14.33 -6.88 -1.47
N ASP A 333 -14.71 -5.63 -1.76
CA ASP A 333 -14.09 -4.47 -1.12
C ASP A 333 -14.14 -4.60 0.40
N LEU A 334 -12.99 -4.43 1.03
CA LEU A 334 -12.87 -4.41 2.48
C LEU A 334 -13.65 -3.21 3.06
N GLY A 335 -13.60 -2.07 2.36
CA GLY A 335 -14.41 -0.89 2.66
C GLY A 335 -14.26 -0.44 4.11
N TYR A 336 -15.39 -0.10 4.73
CA TYR A 336 -15.45 0.31 6.15
C TYR A 336 -15.61 -0.84 7.12
N TYR A 337 -15.68 -2.06 6.64
CA TYR A 337 -15.84 -3.26 7.46
C TYR A 337 -14.47 -3.72 7.97
N LEU A 338 -13.76 -2.81 8.64
CA LEU A 338 -12.42 -3.06 9.16
C LEU A 338 -12.38 -4.18 10.22
N ASP A 339 -13.52 -4.53 10.79
CA ASP A 339 -13.72 -5.72 11.60
C ASP A 339 -13.52 -7.03 10.82
N LYS A 340 -13.62 -6.99 9.49
CA LYS A 340 -13.42 -8.14 8.59
C LYS A 340 -11.99 -8.38 8.15
N VAL A 341 -11.04 -7.57 8.58
CA VAL A 341 -9.62 -7.70 8.17
C VAL A 341 -9.10 -9.12 8.34
N TYR A 342 -9.35 -9.73 9.51
CA TYR A 342 -8.95 -11.12 9.77
C TYR A 342 -9.66 -12.12 8.86
N ASP A 343 -10.94 -11.96 8.61
CA ASP A 343 -11.73 -12.89 7.78
C ASP A 343 -11.27 -12.83 6.32
N VAL A 344 -11.03 -11.61 5.80
CA VAL A 344 -10.50 -11.41 4.44
C VAL A 344 -9.08 -11.98 4.32
N ALA A 345 -8.23 -11.77 5.32
CA ALA A 345 -6.87 -12.31 5.32
C ALA A 345 -6.86 -13.84 5.35
N LEU A 346 -7.65 -14.47 6.24
CA LEU A 346 -7.73 -15.92 6.32
C LEU A 346 -8.28 -16.54 5.04
N LYS A 347 -9.31 -15.92 4.45
CA LYS A 347 -9.84 -16.35 3.15
C LYS A 347 -8.80 -16.22 2.04
N ASN A 348 -8.06 -15.12 1.99
CA ASN A 348 -6.98 -14.94 1.02
C ASN A 348 -5.87 -16.00 1.19
N ALA A 349 -5.55 -16.37 2.43
CA ALA A 349 -4.53 -17.38 2.74
C ALA A 349 -4.93 -18.81 2.29
N GLU A 350 -6.23 -19.10 2.12
CA GLU A 350 -6.71 -20.38 1.55
C GLU A 350 -6.23 -20.57 0.11
N HIS A 351 -5.95 -19.48 -0.60
CA HIS A 351 -5.50 -19.44 -2.00
C HIS A 351 -3.98 -19.22 -2.14
N ARG A 352 -3.21 -19.42 -1.06
CA ARG A 352 -1.79 -19.12 -0.98
C ARG A 352 -0.93 -19.75 -2.09
N GLN A 353 -1.32 -20.93 -2.59
CA GLN A 353 -0.59 -21.67 -3.63
C GLN A 353 -0.57 -20.96 -4.99
N TYR A 354 -1.44 -19.97 -5.20
CA TYR A 354 -1.51 -19.18 -6.41
C TYR A 354 -0.67 -17.90 -6.36
N SER A 355 -0.15 -17.52 -5.17
CA SER A 355 0.81 -16.42 -5.03
C SER A 355 2.23 -16.91 -5.29
N LYS A 356 2.91 -16.25 -6.22
CA LYS A 356 4.33 -16.49 -6.57
C LYS A 356 4.90 -15.29 -7.33
N PRO A 357 6.21 -15.19 -7.56
CA PRO A 357 6.81 -14.05 -8.26
C PRO A 357 6.13 -13.69 -9.58
N GLY A 358 5.60 -12.46 -9.65
CA GLY A 358 4.82 -11.92 -10.76
C GLY A 358 3.32 -12.22 -10.72
N GLU A 359 2.82 -12.90 -9.69
CA GLU A 359 1.45 -13.41 -9.58
C GLU A 359 0.99 -13.31 -8.12
N TRP A 360 0.12 -12.32 -7.78
CA TRP A 360 -0.18 -11.99 -6.38
C TRP A 360 -1.67 -11.96 -6.08
N ASN A 361 -2.09 -12.68 -5.05
CA ASN A 361 -3.40 -12.53 -4.45
C ASN A 361 -3.49 -11.18 -3.74
N ASP A 362 -4.53 -10.40 -4.04
CA ASP A 362 -4.77 -9.06 -3.51
C ASP A 362 -6.03 -9.06 -2.63
N PRO A 363 -5.87 -9.00 -1.29
CA PRO A 363 -7.01 -8.97 -0.37
C PRO A 363 -7.62 -7.58 -0.20
N ASP A 364 -7.16 -6.56 -0.91
CA ASP A 364 -7.51 -5.15 -0.86
C ASP A 364 -6.47 -4.26 -0.16
N TYR A 365 -6.70 -2.94 -0.15
CA TYR A 365 -5.76 -1.92 0.32
C TYR A 365 -5.67 -1.85 1.84
N ILE A 366 -4.53 -1.36 2.34
CA ILE A 366 -4.29 -1.12 3.77
C ILE A 366 -4.95 0.19 4.18
N GLN A 367 -5.89 0.13 5.12
CA GLN A 367 -6.69 1.24 5.60
C GLN A 367 -6.44 1.47 7.10
N ILE A 368 -5.37 2.18 7.41
CA ILE A 368 -4.97 2.56 8.78
C ILE A 368 -4.79 4.08 8.87
N GLY A 369 -4.62 4.62 10.05
CA GLY A 369 -4.46 6.07 10.26
C GLY A 369 -5.73 6.86 9.92
N TRP A 370 -5.64 7.85 9.05
CA TRP A 370 -6.75 8.66 8.59
C TRP A 370 -7.35 8.07 7.31
N ILE A 371 -8.59 7.62 7.38
CA ILE A 371 -9.32 6.99 6.29
C ILE A 371 -10.61 7.75 5.98
N GLY A 372 -11.01 7.77 4.74
CA GLY A 372 -12.24 8.43 4.31
C GLY A 372 -13.41 7.47 4.18
N GLY A 373 -14.55 8.01 3.82
CA GLY A 373 -15.75 7.25 3.52
C GLY A 373 -15.89 6.96 2.02
N ALA A 374 -15.29 5.89 1.45
CA ALA A 374 -15.62 5.47 0.09
C ALA A 374 -17.13 5.20 -0.02
N GLY A 375 -17.79 5.80 -0.98
CA GLY A 375 -19.24 5.68 -1.18
C GLY A 375 -20.11 6.48 -0.22
N LYS A 376 -19.60 7.00 0.89
CA LYS A 376 -20.35 7.86 1.83
C LYS A 376 -19.98 9.34 1.74
N GLN A 377 -19.00 9.69 0.89
CA GLN A 377 -18.52 11.06 0.68
C GLN A 377 -18.10 11.79 1.98
N SER A 378 -17.80 11.06 3.04
CA SER A 378 -17.31 11.64 4.28
C SER A 378 -15.85 12.08 4.14
N ALA A 379 -15.50 13.18 4.81
CA ALA A 379 -14.11 13.59 4.93
C ALA A 379 -13.27 12.51 5.65
N PRO A 380 -11.97 12.41 5.40
CA PRO A 380 -11.10 11.52 6.15
C PRO A 380 -11.17 11.77 7.66
N ALA A 381 -11.20 10.70 8.43
CA ALA A 381 -11.23 10.70 9.88
C ALA A 381 -10.28 9.61 10.41
N PRO A 382 -9.83 9.70 11.68
CA PRO A 382 -9.04 8.64 12.29
C PRO A 382 -9.80 7.31 12.26
N THR A 383 -9.09 6.24 11.93
CA THR A 383 -9.65 4.88 11.99
C THR A 383 -10.10 4.53 13.41
N GLN A 384 -11.19 3.76 13.51
CA GLN A 384 -11.64 3.19 14.79
C GLN A 384 -10.91 1.88 15.15
N MET A 385 -9.98 1.43 14.29
CA MET A 385 -9.23 0.20 14.49
C MET A 385 -8.24 0.36 15.64
N PRO A 386 -8.22 -0.56 16.63
CA PRO A 386 -7.25 -0.53 17.71
C PRO A 386 -5.80 -0.58 17.19
N PRO A 387 -4.83 0.05 17.86
CA PRO A 387 -3.43 0.03 17.46
C PRO A 387 -2.88 -1.38 17.23
N SER A 388 -3.17 -2.32 18.12
CA SER A 388 -2.76 -3.73 17.99
C SER A 388 -3.26 -4.38 16.70
N MET A 389 -4.48 -4.05 16.28
CA MET A 389 -5.06 -4.55 15.05
C MET A 389 -4.45 -3.90 13.81
N GLN A 390 -4.01 -2.65 13.87
CA GLN A 390 -3.31 -2.00 12.76
C GLN A 390 -1.93 -2.68 12.50
N TYR A 391 -1.19 -3.05 13.56
CA TYR A 391 0.01 -3.88 13.45
C TYR A 391 -0.30 -5.28 12.88
N ALA A 392 -1.40 -5.91 13.32
CA ALA A 392 -1.83 -7.20 12.82
C ALA A 392 -2.19 -7.13 11.33
N TYR A 393 -2.85 -6.07 10.89
CA TYR A 393 -3.21 -5.83 9.50
C TYR A 393 -1.98 -5.84 8.59
N MET A 394 -1.00 -4.99 8.87
CA MET A 394 0.24 -4.92 8.09
C MET A 394 1.01 -6.25 8.13
N SER A 395 1.03 -6.94 9.29
CA SER A 395 1.68 -8.24 9.44
C SER A 395 1.02 -9.32 8.59
N LEU A 396 -0.32 -9.36 8.52
CA LEU A 396 -1.08 -10.30 7.68
C LEU A 396 -0.76 -10.10 6.21
N TRP A 397 -0.84 -8.86 5.71
CA TRP A 397 -0.54 -8.54 4.30
C TRP A 397 0.91 -8.88 3.95
N SER A 398 1.85 -8.63 4.87
CA SER A 398 3.27 -8.95 4.65
C SER A 398 3.54 -10.45 4.63
N LEU A 399 2.95 -11.21 5.55
CA LEU A 399 3.10 -12.67 5.56
C LEU A 399 2.43 -13.33 4.35
N MET A 400 1.31 -12.79 3.86
CA MET A 400 0.62 -13.31 2.68
C MET A 400 1.32 -12.96 1.35
N ALA A 401 2.39 -12.18 1.35
CA ALA A 401 3.01 -11.63 0.13
C ALA A 401 1.96 -10.91 -0.75
N SER A 402 1.09 -10.12 -0.13
CA SER A 402 0.06 -9.37 -0.81
C SER A 402 0.56 -7.99 -1.23
N PRO A 403 -0.02 -7.36 -2.28
CA PRO A 403 0.28 -5.97 -2.60
C PRO A 403 0.08 -5.05 -1.39
N LEU A 404 1.06 -4.16 -1.12
CA LEU A 404 1.02 -3.20 -0.02
C LEU A 404 0.61 -1.82 -0.53
N PHE A 405 -0.67 -1.64 -0.86
CA PHE A 405 -1.22 -0.34 -1.21
C PHE A 405 -1.88 0.30 0.01
N TYR A 406 -1.27 1.38 0.51
CA TYR A 406 -1.88 2.23 1.53
C TYR A 406 -3.02 3.06 0.90
N SER A 407 -4.17 3.12 1.56
CA SER A 407 -5.32 3.92 1.08
C SER A 407 -5.90 4.82 2.18
N GLY A 408 -5.03 5.48 2.93
CA GLY A 408 -5.35 6.56 3.85
C GLY A 408 -4.98 7.93 3.29
N ASP A 409 -5.29 8.98 4.06
CA ASP A 409 -4.99 10.38 3.70
C ASP A 409 -3.51 10.68 3.90
N MET A 410 -2.78 10.83 2.79
CA MET A 410 -1.34 11.14 2.80
C MET A 410 -1.03 12.45 3.54
N SER A 411 -1.89 13.45 3.43
CA SER A 411 -1.68 14.76 4.06
C SER A 411 -1.81 14.72 5.60
N ARG A 412 -2.26 13.59 6.15
CA ARG A 412 -2.48 13.37 7.59
C ARG A 412 -1.71 12.19 8.15
N LEU A 413 -0.61 11.81 7.51
CA LEU A 413 0.30 10.80 8.04
C LEU A 413 0.91 11.26 9.37
N ASP A 414 0.66 10.49 10.42
CA ASP A 414 1.26 10.69 11.75
C ASP A 414 2.41 9.70 12.01
N LYS A 415 3.14 9.91 13.10
CA LYS A 415 4.26 9.05 13.48
C LYS A 415 3.85 7.60 13.69
N PHE A 416 2.65 7.36 14.24
CA PHE A 416 2.17 6.01 14.48
C PHE A 416 1.86 5.27 13.18
N THR A 417 1.17 5.92 12.25
CA THR A 417 0.87 5.35 10.92
C THR A 417 2.16 5.08 10.14
N LEU A 418 3.10 6.03 10.14
CA LEU A 418 4.40 5.85 9.47
C LEU A 418 5.24 4.74 10.11
N ASN A 419 5.21 4.57 11.44
CA ASN A 419 5.89 3.48 12.13
C ASN A 419 5.40 2.10 11.63
N ILE A 420 4.11 1.97 11.31
CA ILE A 420 3.56 0.74 10.76
C ILE A 420 3.93 0.57 9.28
N LEU A 421 3.74 1.62 8.48
CA LEU A 421 3.99 1.55 7.04
C LEU A 421 5.47 1.45 6.67
N CYS A 422 6.38 1.98 7.51
CA CYS A 422 7.80 2.11 7.19
C CYS A 422 8.73 1.18 7.98
N ASN A 423 8.22 0.12 8.62
CA ASN A 423 9.11 -0.89 9.20
C ASN A 423 9.75 -1.74 8.09
N ASN A 424 11.03 -1.52 7.84
CA ASN A 424 11.74 -2.20 6.75
C ASN A 424 11.82 -3.72 6.93
N GLU A 425 11.95 -4.25 8.16
CA GLU A 425 11.99 -5.70 8.40
C GLU A 425 10.63 -6.38 8.13
N VAL A 426 9.51 -5.69 8.43
CA VAL A 426 8.17 -6.16 8.06
C VAL A 426 7.97 -6.14 6.55
N ILE A 427 8.48 -5.09 5.88
CA ILE A 427 8.47 -4.98 4.41
C ILE A 427 9.35 -6.04 3.78
N ASP A 428 10.53 -6.34 4.34
CA ASP A 428 11.40 -7.41 3.83
C ASP A 428 10.72 -8.78 3.86
N VAL A 429 9.85 -9.05 4.86
CA VAL A 429 9.01 -10.26 4.85
C VAL A 429 8.05 -10.27 3.65
N ASN A 430 7.44 -9.13 3.31
CA ASN A 430 6.57 -9.03 2.14
C ASN A 430 7.34 -9.18 0.83
N GLN A 431 8.48 -8.51 0.72
CA GLN A 431 9.31 -8.40 -0.49
C GLN A 431 10.30 -9.56 -0.66
N ASP A 432 10.18 -10.62 0.13
CA ASP A 432 11.05 -11.80 0.05
C ASP A 432 11.01 -12.44 -1.35
N PRO A 433 12.17 -12.68 -2.00
CA PRO A 433 12.24 -13.12 -3.38
C PRO A 433 11.72 -14.55 -3.65
N LEU A 434 11.50 -15.39 -2.61
CA LEU A 434 10.77 -16.66 -2.80
C LEU A 434 9.34 -16.40 -3.27
N GLY A 435 8.73 -15.27 -2.84
CA GLY A 435 7.37 -14.91 -3.19
C GLY A 435 6.30 -15.85 -2.61
N GLU A 436 6.64 -16.66 -1.61
CA GLU A 436 5.68 -17.55 -0.97
C GLU A 436 4.69 -16.77 -0.10
N SER A 437 3.42 -17.15 -0.14
CA SER A 437 2.40 -16.71 0.80
C SER A 437 2.35 -17.61 2.03
N GLY A 438 2.12 -17.02 3.21
CA GLY A 438 2.16 -17.72 4.50
C GLY A 438 1.10 -18.82 4.65
N LEU A 439 1.48 -19.89 5.34
CA LEU A 439 0.61 -20.98 5.75
C LEU A 439 -0.07 -20.63 7.08
N VAL A 440 -1.39 -20.76 7.15
CA VAL A 440 -2.16 -20.63 8.40
C VAL A 440 -2.17 -21.96 9.16
N ILE A 441 -1.85 -21.90 10.44
CA ILE A 441 -1.97 -23.01 11.40
C ILE A 441 -2.95 -22.56 12.49
N ASN A 442 -4.15 -23.13 12.50
CA ASN A 442 -5.19 -22.78 13.44
C ASN A 442 -4.96 -23.49 14.79
N HIS A 443 -4.95 -22.72 15.88
CA HIS A 443 -4.92 -23.27 17.24
C HIS A 443 -6.32 -23.40 17.82
N ASN A 444 -7.16 -22.37 17.63
CA ASN A 444 -8.56 -22.31 18.07
C ASN A 444 -9.28 -21.15 17.39
N ASP A 445 -10.55 -20.94 17.71
CA ASP A 445 -11.38 -19.87 17.12
C ASP A 445 -10.83 -18.45 17.31
N SER A 446 -9.90 -18.27 18.24
CA SER A 446 -9.41 -16.96 18.66
C SER A 446 -7.91 -16.75 18.43
N SER A 447 -7.12 -17.78 18.10
CA SER A 447 -5.69 -17.66 17.84
C SER A 447 -5.21 -18.60 16.75
N PHE A 448 -4.24 -18.15 15.98
CA PHE A 448 -3.61 -18.90 14.90
C PHE A 448 -2.17 -18.42 14.68
N LEU A 449 -1.39 -19.23 13.99
CA LEU A 449 -0.10 -18.84 13.44
C LEU A 449 -0.25 -18.61 11.94
N MET A 450 0.53 -17.67 11.40
CA MET A 450 0.81 -17.60 9.96
C MET A 450 2.31 -17.68 9.75
N VAL A 451 2.76 -18.67 8.96
CA VAL A 451 4.16 -19.05 8.81
C VAL A 451 4.58 -18.89 7.36
N LYS A 452 5.61 -18.11 7.11
CA LYS A 452 6.18 -17.86 5.77
C LYS A 452 7.64 -18.30 5.73
N ASN A 453 8.01 -19.12 4.74
CA ASN A 453 9.41 -19.39 4.47
C ASN A 453 10.07 -18.17 3.82
N LEU A 454 11.33 -17.92 4.17
CA LEU A 454 12.13 -16.84 3.60
C LEU A 454 13.32 -17.41 2.83
N TYR A 455 13.79 -16.66 1.84
CA TYR A 455 14.84 -17.11 0.91
C TYR A 455 16.17 -17.44 1.60
N ASP A 456 16.43 -16.85 2.76
CA ASP A 456 17.64 -17.08 3.57
C ASP A 456 17.57 -18.35 4.45
N GLY A 457 16.50 -19.14 4.31
CA GLY A 457 16.25 -20.35 5.08
C GLY A 457 15.63 -20.11 6.45
N SER A 458 15.40 -18.88 6.84
CA SER A 458 14.63 -18.52 8.05
C SER A 458 13.12 -18.58 7.79
N LYS A 459 12.32 -18.42 8.87
CA LYS A 459 10.86 -18.30 8.77
C LYS A 459 10.40 -17.03 9.45
N ALA A 460 9.46 -16.31 8.82
CA ALA A 460 8.64 -15.30 9.48
C ALA A 460 7.40 -15.97 10.07
N VAL A 461 7.13 -15.71 11.34
CA VAL A 461 6.02 -16.33 12.09
C VAL A 461 5.21 -15.24 12.79
N GLY A 462 3.97 -15.07 12.38
CA GLY A 462 2.99 -14.23 13.07
C GLY A 462 2.19 -15.07 14.07
N LEU A 463 2.23 -14.69 15.34
CA LEU A 463 1.37 -15.25 16.39
C LEU A 463 0.19 -14.28 16.55
N PHE A 464 -1.00 -14.68 16.10
CA PHE A 464 -2.19 -13.83 16.05
C PHE A 464 -3.19 -14.17 17.13
N ASN A 465 -3.80 -13.12 17.68
CA ASN A 465 -4.92 -13.19 18.62
C ASN A 465 -6.10 -12.37 18.08
N ARG A 466 -7.19 -13.04 17.68
CA ARG A 466 -8.45 -12.40 17.23
C ARG A 466 -9.38 -12.04 18.40
N GLY A 467 -9.06 -12.53 19.61
CA GLY A 467 -9.87 -12.33 20.81
C GLY A 467 -9.82 -10.88 21.30
N LYS A 468 -10.79 -10.54 22.16
CA LYS A 468 -10.90 -9.20 22.76
C LYS A 468 -10.01 -9.00 24.00
N GLU A 469 -9.31 -10.03 24.42
CA GLU A 469 -8.38 -10.00 25.55
C GLU A 469 -7.02 -10.53 25.14
N GLN A 470 -5.96 -10.05 25.79
CA GLN A 470 -4.62 -10.59 25.57
C GLN A 470 -4.57 -12.08 25.96
N ARG A 471 -3.73 -12.83 25.26
CA ARG A 471 -3.53 -14.25 25.55
C ARG A 471 -2.14 -14.73 25.22
N GLU A 472 -1.72 -15.80 25.86
CA GLU A 472 -0.52 -16.51 25.46
C GLU A 472 -0.80 -17.30 24.18
N VAL A 473 0.10 -17.15 23.19
CA VAL A 473 0.11 -17.95 21.96
C VAL A 473 1.48 -18.60 21.85
N THR A 474 1.50 -19.85 21.47
CA THR A 474 2.73 -20.67 21.35
C THR A 474 2.91 -21.11 19.92
N ALA A 475 4.14 -21.08 19.45
CA ALA A 475 4.58 -21.65 18.18
C ALA A 475 5.55 -22.80 18.47
N GLU A 476 5.11 -24.05 18.27
CA GLU A 476 5.92 -25.24 18.46
C GLU A 476 6.78 -25.50 17.21
N TRP A 477 8.05 -25.96 17.38
CA TRP A 477 8.93 -26.22 16.23
C TRP A 477 8.39 -27.30 15.29
N THR A 478 7.66 -28.28 15.85
CA THR A 478 6.98 -29.33 15.07
C THR A 478 5.92 -28.79 14.13
N GLU A 479 5.13 -27.80 14.56
CA GLU A 479 4.13 -27.13 13.74
C GLU A 479 4.79 -26.27 12.65
N LEU A 480 5.90 -25.63 13.00
CA LEU A 480 6.68 -24.79 12.09
C LEU A 480 7.56 -25.58 11.12
N GLN A 481 7.68 -26.91 11.31
CA GLN A 481 8.61 -27.77 10.55
C GLN A 481 10.05 -27.25 10.60
N ILE A 482 10.53 -26.92 11.82
CA ILE A 482 11.90 -26.52 12.09
C ILE A 482 12.49 -27.40 13.20
N GLU A 483 13.81 -27.49 13.23
CA GLU A 483 14.54 -28.29 14.21
C GLU A 483 15.70 -27.50 14.83
N GLY A 484 16.18 -27.97 15.94
CA GLY A 484 17.36 -27.42 16.58
C GLY A 484 17.14 -26.02 17.17
N ARG A 485 18.27 -25.35 17.42
CA ARG A 485 18.28 -24.02 18.03
C ARG A 485 17.89 -22.97 17.01
N GLN A 486 17.01 -22.04 17.41
CA GLN A 486 16.59 -20.91 16.59
C GLN A 486 16.89 -19.60 17.32
N THR A 487 17.47 -18.63 16.62
CA THR A 487 17.45 -17.24 17.05
C THR A 487 16.06 -16.67 16.74
N VAL A 488 15.41 -16.09 17.76
CA VAL A 488 14.10 -15.46 17.62
C VAL A 488 14.28 -13.95 17.69
N ARG A 489 13.86 -13.26 16.62
CA ARG A 489 13.91 -11.79 16.50
C ARG A 489 12.50 -11.23 16.41
N ASP A 490 12.17 -10.26 17.25
CA ASP A 490 10.95 -9.44 17.13
C ASP A 490 11.14 -8.47 15.95
N ILE A 491 10.36 -8.68 14.88
CA ILE A 491 10.48 -7.92 13.63
C ILE A 491 9.98 -6.48 13.82
N TRP A 492 8.87 -6.27 14.55
CA TRP A 492 8.35 -4.94 14.80
C TRP A 492 9.31 -4.09 15.62
N ARG A 493 9.92 -4.68 16.65
CA ARG A 493 10.89 -4.00 17.53
C ARG A 493 12.33 -4.09 17.04
N GLN A 494 12.56 -4.80 15.92
CA GLN A 494 13.89 -5.02 15.32
C GLN A 494 14.93 -5.48 16.35
N LYS A 495 14.51 -6.39 17.23
CA LYS A 495 15.29 -6.80 18.40
C LYS A 495 15.38 -8.30 18.52
N ASP A 496 16.63 -8.81 18.67
CA ASP A 496 16.84 -10.19 19.03
C ASP A 496 16.35 -10.45 20.45
N LEU A 497 15.48 -11.44 20.62
CA LEU A 497 14.92 -11.79 21.91
C LEU A 497 15.78 -12.83 22.61
N ARG A 498 15.90 -14.04 22.04
CA ARG A 498 16.63 -15.15 22.64
C ARG A 498 16.82 -16.29 21.63
N ILE A 499 17.66 -17.25 22.03
CA ILE A 499 17.83 -18.50 21.31
C ILE A 499 17.00 -19.56 22.02
N LEU A 500 16.17 -20.28 21.28
CA LEU A 500 15.24 -21.29 21.78
C LEU A 500 15.38 -22.61 21.02
N ASN A 501 14.85 -23.68 21.60
CA ASN A 501 15.08 -25.04 21.10
C ASN A 501 13.81 -25.79 20.66
N TYR A 502 12.64 -25.52 21.19
CA TYR A 502 11.47 -26.34 20.93
C TYR A 502 10.21 -25.54 20.63
N LYS A 503 10.10 -24.38 21.23
CA LYS A 503 8.94 -23.50 21.08
C LYS A 503 9.25 -22.05 21.43
N PHE A 504 8.40 -21.16 20.94
CA PHE A 504 8.31 -19.77 21.35
C PHE A 504 6.91 -19.47 21.84
N SER A 505 6.78 -19.01 23.09
CA SER A 505 5.51 -18.57 23.69
C SER A 505 5.61 -17.10 24.08
N THR A 506 4.54 -16.36 23.86
CA THR A 506 4.45 -14.93 24.20
C THR A 506 3.01 -14.50 24.42
N ILE A 507 2.82 -13.43 25.19
CA ILE A 507 1.52 -12.77 25.33
C ILE A 507 1.27 -11.91 24.08
N VAL A 508 0.18 -12.17 23.39
CA VAL A 508 -0.27 -11.44 22.20
C VAL A 508 -1.43 -10.52 22.62
N PRO A 509 -1.33 -9.20 22.33
CA PRO A 509 -2.40 -8.25 22.62
C PRO A 509 -3.75 -8.66 22.04
N ALA A 510 -4.85 -8.14 22.60
CA ALA A 510 -6.18 -8.28 22.03
C ALA A 510 -6.19 -7.78 20.57
N GLN A 511 -6.80 -8.54 19.67
CA GLN A 511 -6.89 -8.24 18.24
C GLN A 511 -5.54 -7.89 17.60
N GLY A 512 -4.45 -8.48 18.09
CA GLY A 512 -3.09 -8.11 17.75
C GLY A 512 -2.24 -9.28 17.25
N VAL A 513 -0.94 -8.98 17.12
CA VAL A 513 0.08 -9.90 16.63
C VAL A 513 1.40 -9.71 17.39
N VAL A 514 2.15 -10.78 17.51
CA VAL A 514 3.61 -10.74 17.70
C VAL A 514 4.22 -11.40 16.46
N LEU A 515 5.02 -10.62 15.73
CA LEU A 515 5.65 -11.05 14.48
C LEU A 515 7.14 -11.27 14.73
N VAL A 516 7.62 -12.49 14.51
CA VAL A 516 9.01 -12.86 14.74
C VAL A 516 9.66 -13.50 13.51
N LYS A 517 10.97 -13.32 13.38
CA LYS A 517 11.82 -14.09 12.47
C LYS A 517 12.56 -15.15 13.26
N MET A 518 12.50 -16.39 12.79
CA MET A 518 13.19 -17.55 13.36
C MET A 518 14.28 -17.99 12.40
N THR A 519 15.55 -17.87 12.84
CA THR A 519 16.71 -18.19 12.04
C THR A 519 17.47 -19.37 12.66
N PRO A 520 17.74 -20.45 11.90
CA PRO A 520 18.55 -21.57 12.41
C PRO A 520 19.88 -21.08 12.95
N LYS A 521 20.24 -21.57 14.15
CA LYS A 521 21.55 -21.31 14.75
C LYS A 521 22.37 -22.58 14.81
N ASN A 522 23.38 -22.64 13.98
CA ASN A 522 24.41 -23.68 14.00
C ASN A 522 25.18 -23.72 15.33
#